data_2af7f1b000d12a2f8aa0374e865a8d68
#
_entry.id   2af7f1b000d12a2f8aa0374e865a8d68
#
_cell.length_a   1.000
_cell.length_b   1.000
_cell.length_c   1.000
_cell.angle_alpha   90.00
_cell.angle_beta   90.00
_cell.angle_gamma   90.00
#
_symmetry.space_group_name_H-M   'P 1'
#
loop_
_entity.id
_entity.type
_entity.pdbx_description
1 polymer ?
#
loop_
_entity_poly.entity_id
_entity_poly.type
_entity_poly.pdbx_seq_one_letter_code
_entity_poly.pdbx_strand_id
1 'polypeptide(L)'
;YLSAEERAEAVQLSIALKAMIAAVQAGNASGQLDVAAIEAHAMQTLKARGWQPDYMTVRRQYDLSPLTGPCTEPLVVLGAARLGKTRLIDNIEI
;
A
#
# COMPACT_ATOMS: atom_id res chain seq x y z
N TYR A 1 -10.66 -19.33 2.80
CA TYR A 1 -11.16 -18.75 4.06
C TYR A 1 -10.04 -18.52 5.04
N LEU A 2 -10.14 -17.45 5.80
CA LEU A 2 -9.15 -17.08 6.79
C LEU A 2 -9.46 -17.76 8.13
N SER A 3 -8.41 -18.22 8.81
CA SER A 3 -8.53 -18.65 10.20
C SER A 3 -8.81 -17.42 11.09
N ALA A 4 -9.13 -17.65 12.37
CA ALA A 4 -9.34 -16.57 13.31
C ALA A 4 -8.09 -15.71 13.46
N GLU A 5 -6.91 -16.33 13.48
CA GLU A 5 -5.63 -15.63 13.55
C GLU A 5 -5.36 -14.83 12.29
N GLU A 6 -5.62 -15.42 11.13
CA GLU A 6 -5.45 -14.73 9.85
C GLU A 6 -6.43 -13.58 9.70
N ARG A 7 -7.65 -13.73 10.20
CA ARG A 7 -8.65 -12.67 10.17
C ARG A 7 -8.20 -11.47 10.99
N ALA A 8 -7.61 -11.72 12.16
CA ALA A 8 -7.03 -10.65 12.98
C ALA A 8 -5.84 -10.00 12.29
N GLU A 9 -5.03 -10.78 11.58
CA GLU A 9 -3.87 -10.26 10.86
C GLU A 9 -4.27 -9.51 9.59
N ALA A 10 -5.41 -9.83 8.97
CA ALA A 10 -5.83 -9.25 7.69
C ALA A 10 -5.94 -7.72 7.73
N VAL A 11 -6.25 -7.15 8.89
CA VAL A 11 -6.33 -5.70 9.06
C VAL A 11 -4.99 -5.01 8.78
N GLN A 12 -3.88 -5.74 8.85
CA GLN A 12 -2.55 -5.18 8.61
C GLN A 12 -2.36 -4.72 7.16
N LEU A 13 -3.08 -5.29 6.19
CA LEU A 13 -3.03 -4.80 4.82
C LEU A 13 -3.59 -3.37 4.75
N SER A 14 -4.74 -3.12 5.38
CA SER A 14 -5.33 -1.78 5.44
C SER A 14 -4.42 -0.80 6.19
N ILE A 15 -3.80 -1.24 7.29
CA ILE A 15 -2.87 -0.41 8.06
C ILE A 15 -1.67 -0.03 7.20
N ALA A 16 -1.12 -0.98 6.43
CA ALA A 16 0.01 -0.71 5.55
C ALA A 16 -0.36 0.29 4.45
N LEU A 17 -1.56 0.16 3.86
CA LEU A 17 -2.04 1.11 2.86
C LEU A 17 -2.22 2.51 3.46
N LYS A 18 -2.76 2.62 4.67
CA LYS A 18 -2.92 3.91 5.35
C LYS A 18 -1.57 4.55 5.67
N ALA A 19 -0.58 3.75 6.03
CA ALA A 19 0.77 4.25 6.24
C ALA A 19 1.38 4.81 4.94
N MET A 20 1.11 4.16 3.80
CA MET A 20 1.52 4.67 2.49
C MET A 20 0.86 6.03 2.21
N ILE A 21 -0.43 6.17 2.51
CA ILE A 21 -1.14 7.44 2.33
C ILE A 21 -0.48 8.56 3.14
N ALA A 22 -0.18 8.30 4.40
CA ALA A 22 0.46 9.28 5.28
C ALA A 22 1.82 9.71 4.71
N ALA A 23 2.60 8.74 4.21
CA ALA A 23 3.92 9.02 3.62
C ALA A 23 3.79 9.82 2.32
N VAL A 24 2.80 9.50 1.48
CA VAL A 24 2.55 10.24 0.24
C VAL A 24 2.14 11.69 0.55
N GLN A 25 1.25 11.88 1.51
CA GLN A 25 0.82 13.23 1.89
C GLN A 25 1.98 14.06 2.44
N ALA A 26 2.82 13.46 3.27
CA ALA A 26 3.99 14.13 3.80
C ALA A 26 4.99 14.48 2.69
N GLY A 27 5.22 13.56 1.75
CA GLY A 27 6.10 13.78 0.62
C GLY A 27 5.59 14.87 -0.32
N ASN A 28 4.29 14.89 -0.59
CA ASN A 28 3.69 15.95 -1.40
C ASN A 28 3.81 17.31 -0.72
N ALA A 29 3.60 17.38 0.59
CA ALA A 29 3.70 18.62 1.34
C ALA A 29 5.13 19.17 1.36
N SER A 30 6.14 18.30 1.44
CA SER A 30 7.55 18.69 1.47
C SER A 30 8.14 18.89 0.08
N GLY A 31 7.48 18.43 -0.97
CA GLY A 31 8.01 18.43 -2.33
C GLY A 31 9.06 17.35 -2.57
N GLN A 32 9.22 16.40 -1.63
CA GLN A 32 10.25 15.36 -1.71
C GLN A 32 9.58 13.97 -1.57
N LEU A 33 8.79 13.61 -2.57
CA LEU A 33 8.08 12.34 -2.59
C LEU A 33 8.93 11.27 -3.27
N ASP A 34 9.30 10.23 -2.52
CA ASP A 34 9.98 9.05 -3.05
C ASP A 34 9.00 7.87 -3.05
N VAL A 35 8.29 7.72 -4.15
CA VAL A 35 7.26 6.69 -4.30
C VAL A 35 7.88 5.29 -4.21
N ALA A 36 9.04 5.08 -4.82
CA ALA A 36 9.69 3.76 -4.80
C ALA A 36 10.03 3.35 -3.37
N ALA A 37 10.52 4.28 -2.55
CA ALA A 37 10.83 3.99 -1.15
C ALA A 37 9.57 3.67 -0.34
N ILE A 38 8.49 4.41 -0.58
CA ILE A 38 7.21 4.17 0.11
C ILE A 38 6.67 2.78 -0.23
N GLU A 39 6.69 2.42 -1.50
CA GLU A 39 6.21 1.11 -1.96
C GLU A 39 7.08 -0.02 -1.41
N ALA A 40 8.40 0.15 -1.46
CA ALA A 40 9.33 -0.85 -0.93
C ALA A 40 9.16 -1.05 0.58
N HIS A 41 8.95 0.03 1.33
CA HIS A 41 8.75 -0.04 2.77
C HIS A 41 7.46 -0.81 3.10
N ALA A 42 6.39 -0.56 2.38
CA ALA A 42 5.12 -1.27 2.58
C ALA A 42 5.28 -2.76 2.29
N MET A 43 5.98 -3.12 1.22
CA MET A 43 6.27 -4.52 0.90
C MET A 43 7.05 -5.19 2.04
N GLN A 44 8.08 -4.54 2.56
CA GLN A 44 8.91 -5.08 3.64
C GLN A 44 8.12 -5.23 4.94
N THR A 45 7.26 -4.27 5.24
CA THR A 45 6.42 -4.33 6.44
C THR A 45 5.55 -5.60 6.45
N LEU A 46 4.93 -5.91 5.32
CA LEU A 46 4.11 -7.12 5.21
C LEU A 46 4.96 -8.38 5.21
N LYS A 47 6.10 -8.39 4.52
CA LYS A 47 7.01 -9.54 4.52
C LYS A 47 7.50 -9.87 5.93
N ALA A 48 7.82 -8.85 6.72
CA ALA A 48 8.28 -9.02 8.10
C ALA A 48 7.20 -9.66 8.98
N ARG A 49 5.94 -9.55 8.61
CA ARG A 49 4.80 -10.16 9.31
C ARG A 49 4.41 -11.53 8.75
N GLY A 50 5.17 -12.05 7.79
CA GLY A 50 4.90 -13.36 7.20
C GLY A 50 3.99 -13.35 5.98
N TRP A 51 3.62 -12.18 5.47
CA TRP A 51 2.84 -12.08 4.25
C TRP A 51 3.71 -12.29 3.01
N GLN A 52 3.06 -12.62 1.89
CA GLN A 52 3.69 -12.67 0.58
C GLN A 52 3.04 -11.61 -0.30
N PRO A 53 3.52 -10.35 -0.26
CA PRO A 53 2.92 -9.29 -1.04
C PRO A 53 3.27 -9.40 -2.53
N ASP A 54 2.25 -9.27 -3.39
CA ASP A 54 2.45 -9.21 -4.82
C ASP A 54 2.81 -7.79 -5.24
N TYR A 55 2.06 -6.81 -4.73
CA TYR A 55 2.36 -5.40 -4.96
C TYR A 55 1.75 -4.54 -3.86
N MET A 56 2.39 -3.41 -3.61
CA MET A 56 1.89 -2.29 -2.80
C MET A 56 2.29 -1.05 -3.58
N THR A 57 1.33 -0.33 -4.14
CA THR A 57 1.64 0.71 -5.12
C THR A 57 0.75 1.95 -4.96
N VAL A 58 1.27 3.08 -5.41
CA VAL A 58 0.56 4.37 -5.46
C VAL A 58 0.34 4.71 -6.93
N ARG A 59 -0.89 5.01 -7.28
CA ARG A 59 -1.26 5.30 -8.67
C ARG A 59 -2.17 6.52 -8.74
N ARG A 60 -2.29 7.12 -9.92
CA ARG A 60 -3.32 8.14 -10.18
C ARG A 60 -4.67 7.46 -10.31
N GLN A 61 -5.70 8.04 -9.70
CA GLN A 61 -7.06 7.48 -9.83
C GLN A 61 -7.54 7.49 -11.26
N TYR A 62 -7.14 8.49 -12.02
CA TYR A 62 -7.64 8.73 -13.37
C TYR A 62 -7.36 7.56 -14.33
N ASP A 63 -6.13 7.07 -14.37
CA ASP A 63 -5.72 6.06 -15.36
C ASP A 63 -4.83 4.97 -14.76
N LEU A 64 -4.65 4.96 -13.44
CA LEU A 64 -3.78 4.04 -12.72
C LEU A 64 -2.32 4.10 -13.17
N SER A 65 -1.89 5.25 -13.71
CA SER A 65 -0.50 5.44 -14.10
C SER A 65 0.39 5.63 -12.87
N PRO A 66 1.65 5.20 -12.94
CA PRO A 66 2.58 5.37 -11.83
C PRO A 66 2.99 6.83 -11.66
N LEU A 67 3.43 7.15 -10.43
CA LEU A 67 3.95 8.47 -10.11
C LEU A 67 5.47 8.48 -10.23
N THR A 68 6.02 9.64 -10.61
CA THR A 68 7.46 9.86 -10.65
C THR A 68 7.94 10.87 -9.62
N GLY A 69 7.01 11.48 -8.88
CA GLY A 69 7.33 12.48 -7.86
C GLY A 69 6.06 13.07 -7.30
N PRO A 70 6.15 14.25 -6.65
CA PRO A 70 4.98 14.91 -6.06
C PRO A 70 3.86 15.08 -7.08
N CYS A 71 2.64 14.87 -6.65
CA CYS A 71 1.47 14.90 -7.52
C CYS A 71 0.28 15.50 -6.78
N THR A 72 -0.40 16.46 -7.41
CA THR A 72 -1.59 17.10 -6.86
C THR A 72 -2.90 16.50 -7.36
N GLU A 73 -2.82 15.55 -8.30
CA GLU A 73 -3.98 14.84 -8.80
C GLU A 73 -4.50 13.84 -7.76
N PRO A 74 -5.79 13.42 -7.86
CA PRO A 74 -6.30 12.37 -6.97
C PRO A 74 -5.51 11.07 -7.13
N LEU A 75 -5.17 10.47 -6.01
CA LEU A 75 -4.34 9.27 -5.94
C LEU A 75 -5.10 8.12 -5.28
N VAL A 76 -4.63 6.92 -5.50
CA VAL A 76 -5.12 5.71 -4.87
C VAL A 76 -3.94 4.83 -4.49
N VAL A 77 -4.00 4.22 -3.30
CA VAL A 77 -3.05 3.19 -2.92
C VAL A 77 -3.70 1.83 -3.10
N LEU A 78 -2.97 0.90 -3.70
CA LEU A 78 -3.45 -0.42 -4.06
C LEU A 78 -2.51 -1.46 -3.48
N GLY A 79 -3.08 -2.54 -2.94
CA GLY A 79 -2.27 -3.62 -2.42
C GLY A 79 -2.88 -4.97 -2.70
N ALA A 80 -2.03 -5.95 -2.98
CA ALA A 80 -2.40 -7.35 -3.09
C ALA A 80 -1.33 -8.19 -2.42
N ALA A 81 -1.74 -9.05 -1.51
CA ALA A 81 -0.81 -9.86 -0.74
C ALA A 81 -1.46 -11.16 -0.29
N ARG A 82 -0.66 -12.21 -0.17
CA ARG A 82 -1.11 -13.49 0.36
C ARG A 82 -0.89 -13.54 1.86
N LEU A 83 -1.93 -13.99 2.54
CA LEU A 83 -1.86 -14.33 3.95
C LEU A 83 -2.24 -15.80 4.06
N GLY A 84 -1.27 -16.67 4.35
CA GLY A 84 -1.48 -18.10 4.28
C GLY A 84 -1.77 -18.52 2.85
N LYS A 85 -2.93 -19.14 2.63
CA LYS A 85 -3.37 -19.58 1.30
C LYS A 85 -4.33 -18.62 0.62
N THR A 86 -4.65 -17.50 1.27
CA THR A 86 -5.65 -16.56 0.79
C THR A 86 -4.98 -15.30 0.25
N ARG A 87 -5.33 -14.91 -0.96
CA ARG A 87 -4.88 -13.65 -1.55
C ARG A 87 -5.89 -12.56 -1.23
N LEU A 88 -5.42 -11.50 -0.61
CA LEU A 88 -6.22 -10.34 -0.24
C LEU A 88 -5.87 -9.17 -1.13
N ILE A 89 -6.89 -8.41 -1.53
CA ILE A 89 -6.74 -7.22 -2.37
C ILE A 89 -7.48 -6.09 -1.68
N ASP A 90 -6.87 -4.91 -1.61
CA ASP A 90 -7.50 -3.72 -1.04
C ASP A 90 -7.02 -2.49 -1.78
N ASN A 91 -7.81 -1.42 -1.68
CA ASN A 91 -7.43 -0.12 -2.20
C ASN A 91 -8.07 0.96 -1.35
N ILE A 92 -7.40 2.12 -1.27
CA ILE A 92 -7.91 3.28 -0.54
C ILE A 92 -7.60 4.51 -1.38
N GLU A 93 -8.62 5.29 -1.67
CA GLU A 93 -8.46 6.57 -2.37
C GLU A 93 -7.98 7.65 -1.41
N ILE A 94 -7.13 8.50 -1.92
CA ILE A 94 -6.57 9.61 -1.13
C ILE A 94 -7.36 10.89 -1.41
#